data_ddb195a5a9b36b9da6f700ff5611dca5
#
_entry.id   ddb195a5a9b36b9da6f700ff5611dca5
#
_cell.length_a   1.000
_cell.length_b   1.000
_cell.length_c   1.000
_cell.angle_alpha   90.00
_cell.angle_beta   90.00
_cell.angle_gamma   90.00
#
_symmetry.space_group_name_H-M   'P 1'
#
loop_
_entity.id
_entity.type
_entity.pdbx_description
1 polymer ?
#
loop_
_entity_poly.entity_id
_entity_poly.type
_entity_poly.pdbx_seq_one_letter_code
_entity_poly.pdbx_strand_id
1 'polypeptide(L)'
;MRQFKHSVALLLLLAVAPSLFAQKQRSQEFKDKYTLSEAVILSRHNIRAPLSTKGSLLEKVTTHPWFAWTAGASELTSRGGALENQFGLYFRKWAVDAGLFKENANPTKDEVNIYANSMQRCIATARYFTTAFLPVADISVNHRYVPSKMDPVFFPRLTKISESFKKEALKQIAAMGGKRGIRGINEDLKKAYEITASTLDLKDSPACKEGKLCAFDNYNTEILLERGEEPRMKGSLKDANTCSDAFILQYYEEPDEKKAAFGHDLTLEDWTQIARIKDVYGDVLFAAPIVAVNVAHPLLTYMYDELNAKGRKFSFLCGHDSNIASVTAALDVEPYELPNSIEKKTPIGSKVVIEKYEGKDGKLYCDINIVYQTTKQLRGIEQLNLQNPPMVYPLQLKGLKRNADGLYLMSDVNGRFLQAIRAYDKIEDSL
;
A
#
# COMPACT_ATOMS: atom_id res chain seq x y z
N MET A 1 53.80 -35.99 31.58
CA MET A 1 53.60 -35.48 30.22
C MET A 1 52.11 -35.63 29.85
N ARG A 2 51.34 -34.54 29.96
CA ARG A 2 49.93 -34.46 29.52
C ARG A 2 49.85 -33.38 28.47
N GLN A 3 49.52 -33.80 27.24
CA GLN A 3 49.31 -32.89 26.09
C GLN A 3 47.97 -32.20 26.23
N PHE A 4 47.99 -30.87 26.25
CA PHE A 4 46.80 -30.03 26.10
C PHE A 4 46.51 -29.89 24.61
N LYS A 5 45.38 -30.45 24.17
CA LYS A 5 44.81 -30.17 22.85
C LYS A 5 44.01 -28.87 22.91
N HIS A 6 44.49 -27.83 22.24
CA HIS A 6 43.75 -26.59 22.02
C HIS A 6 42.77 -26.80 20.88
N SER A 7 41.51 -26.84 21.21
CA SER A 7 40.41 -26.75 20.20
C SER A 7 40.21 -25.25 19.90
N VAL A 8 40.58 -24.85 18.70
CA VAL A 8 40.24 -23.53 18.16
C VAL A 8 38.80 -23.63 17.65
N ALA A 9 37.87 -23.04 18.38
CA ALA A 9 36.49 -22.84 17.91
C ALA A 9 36.50 -21.73 16.89
N LEU A 10 36.29 -22.09 15.61
CA LEU A 10 36.09 -21.16 14.51
C LEU A 10 34.69 -20.55 14.64
N LEU A 11 34.60 -19.33 15.19
CA LEU A 11 33.41 -18.51 15.15
C LEU A 11 33.19 -18.07 13.70
N LEU A 12 32.32 -18.77 12.99
CA LEU A 12 31.72 -18.25 11.76
C LEU A 12 30.82 -17.07 12.12
N LEU A 13 31.36 -15.86 11.97
CA LEU A 13 30.55 -14.65 11.85
C LEU A 13 29.71 -14.78 10.58
N LEU A 14 28.45 -15.17 10.73
CA LEU A 14 27.42 -14.93 9.73
C LEU A 14 27.29 -13.41 9.58
N ALA A 15 28.03 -12.86 8.62
CA ALA A 15 27.76 -11.54 8.11
C ALA A 15 26.37 -11.61 7.48
N VAL A 16 25.36 -11.12 8.20
CA VAL A 16 24.03 -10.86 7.63
C VAL A 16 24.25 -9.89 6.47
N ALA A 17 24.11 -10.43 5.25
CA ALA A 17 24.19 -9.64 4.05
C ALA A 17 23.18 -8.49 4.16
N PRO A 18 23.58 -7.23 4.01
CA PRO A 18 22.64 -6.12 4.01
C PRO A 18 21.75 -6.24 2.77
N SER A 19 20.47 -6.40 3.06
CA SER A 19 19.31 -6.12 2.19
C SER A 19 19.37 -6.56 0.73
N LEU A 20 18.85 -7.75 0.49
CA LEU A 20 18.33 -8.19 -0.82
C LEU A 20 17.17 -7.31 -1.38
N PHE A 21 16.71 -6.29 -0.66
CA PHE A 21 15.50 -5.50 -0.93
C PHE A 21 15.73 -4.02 -1.23
N ALA A 22 16.98 -3.54 -1.27
CA ALA A 22 17.25 -2.25 -1.90
C ALA A 22 17.15 -2.43 -3.43
N GLN A 23 16.58 -1.47 -4.14
CA GLN A 23 16.55 -1.54 -5.60
C GLN A 23 17.98 -1.69 -6.10
N LYS A 24 18.34 -2.92 -6.46
CA LYS A 24 19.61 -3.22 -7.08
C LYS A 24 19.61 -2.45 -8.39
N GLN A 25 20.49 -1.46 -8.54
CA GLN A 25 20.75 -0.91 -9.87
C GLN A 25 20.93 -2.10 -10.80
N ARG A 26 20.16 -2.14 -11.88
CA ARG A 26 20.25 -3.22 -12.85
C ARG A 26 21.70 -3.28 -13.35
N SER A 27 22.29 -4.47 -13.32
CA SER A 27 23.67 -4.67 -13.77
C SER A 27 23.82 -4.27 -15.24
N GLN A 28 25.05 -3.98 -15.67
CA GLN A 28 25.31 -3.71 -17.08
C GLN A 28 24.89 -4.90 -17.96
N GLU A 29 25.13 -6.13 -17.51
CA GLU A 29 24.69 -7.35 -18.19
C GLU A 29 23.16 -7.38 -18.39
N PHE A 30 22.37 -6.95 -17.37
CA PHE A 30 20.93 -6.82 -17.50
C PHE A 30 20.55 -5.75 -18.54
N LYS A 31 21.15 -4.55 -18.44
CA LYS A 31 20.91 -3.44 -19.39
C LYS A 31 21.32 -3.80 -20.82
N ASP A 32 22.30 -4.68 -20.97
CA ASP A 32 22.70 -5.21 -22.28
C ASP A 32 21.69 -6.17 -22.90
N LYS A 33 20.84 -6.82 -22.08
CA LYS A 33 19.79 -7.75 -22.53
C LYS A 33 18.43 -7.10 -22.68
N TYR A 34 18.10 -6.11 -21.85
CA TYR A 34 16.77 -5.56 -21.70
C TYR A 34 16.79 -4.03 -21.70
N THR A 35 15.86 -3.43 -22.42
CA THR A 35 15.62 -1.98 -22.43
C THR A 35 14.28 -1.69 -21.77
N LEU A 36 14.27 -0.83 -20.74
CA LEU A 36 13.02 -0.37 -20.14
C LEU A 36 12.27 0.50 -21.15
N SER A 37 11.08 0.06 -21.56
CA SER A 37 10.25 0.77 -22.53
C SER A 37 9.06 1.51 -21.89
N GLU A 38 8.59 1.02 -20.74
CA GLU A 38 7.43 1.60 -20.07
C GLU A 38 7.44 1.28 -18.57
N ALA A 39 6.85 2.18 -17.76
CA ALA A 39 6.52 1.93 -16.37
C ALA A 39 5.09 2.40 -16.06
N VAL A 40 4.29 1.53 -15.43
CA VAL A 40 2.97 1.86 -14.88
C VAL A 40 3.01 1.75 -13.37
N ILE A 41 2.66 2.83 -12.68
CA ILE A 41 2.73 2.96 -11.23
C ILE A 41 1.33 3.15 -10.66
N LEU A 42 0.91 2.26 -9.74
CA LEU A 42 -0.24 2.48 -8.88
C LEU A 42 0.25 2.92 -7.49
N SER A 43 0.00 4.16 -7.14
CA SER A 43 0.45 4.79 -5.89
C SER A 43 -0.68 4.92 -4.88
N ARG A 44 -0.43 4.57 -3.61
CA ARG A 44 -1.19 5.08 -2.48
C ARG A 44 -0.80 6.54 -2.23
N HIS A 45 -1.76 7.42 -1.88
CA HIS A 45 -1.46 8.78 -1.43
C HIS A 45 -0.51 8.76 -0.22
N ASN A 46 0.21 9.87 0.00
CA ASN A 46 1.12 10.02 1.13
C ASN A 46 0.40 10.45 2.43
N ILE A 47 1.13 10.84 3.48
CA ILE A 47 0.59 11.17 4.82
C ILE A 47 -0.50 12.24 4.71
N ARG A 48 -1.60 11.98 5.38
CA ARG A 48 -2.78 12.85 5.49
C ARG A 48 -3.20 13.06 6.93
N ALA A 49 -4.01 14.07 7.20
CA ALA A 49 -4.73 14.15 8.47
C ALA A 49 -5.76 12.99 8.60
N PRO A 50 -6.07 12.51 9.81
CA PRO A 50 -7.08 11.49 10.04
C PRO A 50 -8.45 11.87 9.48
N LEU A 51 -9.29 10.86 9.24
CA LEU A 51 -10.73 11.04 8.96
C LEU A 51 -11.47 11.34 10.26
N SER A 52 -11.14 12.47 10.89
CA SER A 52 -11.73 12.93 12.14
C SER A 52 -12.63 14.12 11.90
N THR A 53 -13.88 14.00 12.31
CA THR A 53 -14.84 15.10 12.37
C THR A 53 -15.30 15.28 13.80
N LYS A 54 -15.87 16.44 14.13
CA LYS A 54 -16.43 16.72 15.47
C LYS A 54 -17.42 15.63 15.88
N GLY A 55 -17.22 15.08 17.07
CA GLY A 55 -18.02 13.97 17.61
C GLY A 55 -17.60 12.60 17.13
N SER A 56 -16.48 12.47 16.39
CA SER A 56 -15.96 11.17 15.94
C SER A 56 -15.49 10.29 17.10
N LEU A 57 -15.26 9.00 16.79
CA LEU A 57 -14.73 8.04 17.76
C LEU A 57 -13.40 8.52 18.37
N LEU A 58 -12.53 9.13 17.58
CA LEU A 58 -11.20 9.59 18.03
C LEU A 58 -11.26 10.61 19.18
N GLU A 59 -12.30 11.44 19.23
CA GLU A 59 -12.49 12.40 20.35
C GLU A 59 -12.95 11.72 21.64
N LYS A 60 -13.41 10.47 21.57
CA LYS A 60 -14.05 9.76 22.70
C LYS A 60 -13.20 8.62 23.27
N VAL A 61 -12.24 8.10 22.52
CA VAL A 61 -11.46 6.92 22.90
C VAL A 61 -10.22 7.23 23.74
N THR A 62 -9.92 8.49 23.99
CA THR A 62 -8.80 8.91 24.82
C THR A 62 -9.08 10.26 25.46
N THR A 63 -8.36 10.58 26.55
CA THR A 63 -8.32 11.92 27.14
C THR A 63 -7.12 12.71 26.65
N HIS A 64 -6.19 12.09 25.93
CA HIS A 64 -5.02 12.74 25.37
C HIS A 64 -5.39 13.56 24.13
N PRO A 65 -4.75 14.71 23.91
CA PRO A 65 -4.91 15.46 22.68
C PRO A 65 -4.17 14.74 21.54
N TRP A 66 -4.88 14.49 20.44
CA TRP A 66 -4.25 14.08 19.19
C TRP A 66 -3.35 15.17 18.63
N PHE A 67 -2.43 14.79 17.74
CA PHE A 67 -1.56 15.75 17.03
C PHE A 67 -2.38 16.90 16.45
N ALA A 68 -1.87 18.13 16.59
CA ALA A 68 -2.51 19.34 16.07
C ALA A 68 -2.32 19.45 14.54
N TRP A 69 -3.21 18.80 13.81
CA TRP A 69 -3.16 18.76 12.35
C TRP A 69 -3.37 20.13 11.73
N THR A 70 -2.47 20.52 10.81
CA THR A 70 -2.59 21.78 10.03
C THR A 70 -3.34 21.58 8.72
N ALA A 71 -3.48 20.33 8.25
CA ALA A 71 -4.30 19.97 7.10
C ALA A 71 -5.74 19.67 7.55
N GLY A 72 -6.70 19.90 6.67
CA GLY A 72 -8.10 19.52 6.88
C GLY A 72 -8.27 18.00 7.00
N ALA A 73 -9.39 17.55 7.57
CA ALA A 73 -9.68 16.13 7.73
C ALA A 73 -9.52 15.40 6.38
N SER A 74 -8.76 14.31 6.38
CA SER A 74 -8.42 13.49 5.20
C SER A 74 -7.54 14.15 4.13
N GLU A 75 -7.07 15.38 4.32
CA GLU A 75 -6.21 16.08 3.36
C GLU A 75 -4.74 15.75 3.56
N LEU A 76 -3.97 15.78 2.47
CA LEU A 76 -2.52 15.56 2.48
C LEU A 76 -1.84 16.63 3.35
N THR A 77 -0.92 16.18 4.22
CA THR A 77 -0.12 17.11 5.03
C THR A 77 1.07 17.65 4.23
N SER A 78 1.65 18.76 4.71
CA SER A 78 2.89 19.30 4.13
C SER A 78 4.04 18.30 4.20
N ARG A 79 4.11 17.50 5.30
CA ARG A 79 5.08 16.42 5.45
C ARG A 79 4.87 15.33 4.41
N GLY A 80 3.61 14.91 4.20
CA GLY A 80 3.25 13.97 3.14
C GLY A 80 3.64 14.46 1.75
N GLY A 81 3.47 15.76 1.48
CA GLY A 81 3.93 16.39 0.24
C GLY A 81 5.46 16.34 0.09
N ALA A 82 6.22 16.65 1.15
CA ALA A 82 7.68 16.60 1.14
C ALA A 82 8.19 15.17 0.87
N LEU A 83 7.59 14.16 1.50
CA LEU A 83 7.93 12.75 1.27
C LEU A 83 7.64 12.32 -0.17
N GLU A 84 6.52 12.77 -0.74
CA GLU A 84 6.18 12.44 -2.11
C GLU A 84 7.10 13.12 -3.13
N ASN A 85 7.56 14.33 -2.81
CA ASN A 85 8.58 15.02 -3.60
C ASN A 85 9.90 14.22 -3.63
N GLN A 86 10.31 13.61 -2.50
CA GLN A 86 11.47 12.71 -2.46
C GLN A 86 11.29 11.50 -3.41
N PHE A 87 10.09 10.91 -3.46
CA PHE A 87 9.80 9.86 -4.44
C PHE A 87 9.94 10.37 -5.89
N GLY A 88 9.40 11.53 -6.20
CA GLY A 88 9.52 12.12 -7.53
C GLY A 88 10.98 12.32 -7.95
N LEU A 89 11.82 12.86 -7.05
CA LEU A 89 13.27 13.03 -7.27
C LEU A 89 13.97 11.68 -7.50
N TYR A 90 13.63 10.67 -6.70
CA TYR A 90 14.18 9.33 -6.86
C TYR A 90 13.79 8.73 -8.22
N PHE A 91 12.50 8.71 -8.56
CA PHE A 91 12.01 8.14 -9.81
C PHE A 91 12.55 8.87 -11.05
N ARG A 92 12.80 10.18 -10.96
CA ARG A 92 13.48 10.92 -12.03
C ARG A 92 14.88 10.34 -12.30
N LYS A 93 15.69 10.17 -11.24
CA LYS A 93 17.05 9.60 -11.38
C LYS A 93 17.00 8.15 -11.84
N TRP A 94 16.07 7.38 -11.30
CA TRP A 94 15.86 6.00 -11.73
C TRP A 94 15.48 5.90 -13.22
N ALA A 95 14.54 6.73 -13.68
CA ALA A 95 14.09 6.72 -15.08
C ALA A 95 15.22 7.09 -16.06
N VAL A 96 16.13 8.00 -15.65
CA VAL A 96 17.32 8.35 -16.44
C VAL A 96 18.34 7.21 -16.43
N ASP A 97 18.63 6.63 -15.26
CA ASP A 97 19.58 5.50 -15.14
C ASP A 97 19.09 4.26 -15.90
N ALA A 98 17.78 4.01 -15.88
CA ALA A 98 17.15 2.92 -16.62
C ALA A 98 16.98 3.19 -18.14
N GLY A 99 17.29 4.38 -18.60
CA GLY A 99 17.21 4.78 -20.02
C GLY A 99 15.81 5.08 -20.52
N LEU A 100 14.78 5.15 -19.63
CA LEU A 100 13.40 5.47 -20.01
C LEU A 100 13.25 6.91 -20.50
N PHE A 101 13.94 7.85 -19.84
CA PHE A 101 14.00 9.27 -20.20
C PHE A 101 15.46 9.75 -20.24
N LYS A 102 15.69 10.80 -21.02
CA LYS A 102 16.95 11.56 -20.95
C LYS A 102 16.91 12.55 -19.78
N GLU A 103 18.08 13.01 -19.32
CA GLU A 103 18.14 14.12 -18.38
C GLU A 103 17.41 15.35 -18.97
N ASN A 104 16.61 16.01 -18.14
CA ASN A 104 15.77 17.14 -18.56
C ASN A 104 14.80 16.83 -19.72
N ALA A 105 14.33 15.58 -19.81
CA ALA A 105 13.33 15.21 -20.78
C ALA A 105 12.06 16.07 -20.63
N ASN A 106 11.46 16.39 -21.78
CA ASN A 106 10.17 17.05 -21.87
C ASN A 106 9.21 16.17 -22.67
N PRO A 107 8.73 15.05 -22.07
CA PRO A 107 7.83 14.12 -22.75
C PRO A 107 6.48 14.79 -23.04
N THR A 108 5.81 14.27 -24.06
CA THR A 108 4.46 14.70 -24.44
C THR A 108 3.40 14.08 -23.53
N LYS A 109 2.18 14.62 -23.62
CA LYS A 109 1.00 14.06 -22.92
C LYS A 109 0.64 12.64 -23.39
N ASP A 110 1.06 12.25 -24.59
CA ASP A 110 0.85 10.89 -25.09
C ASP A 110 1.86 9.90 -24.48
N GLU A 111 3.07 10.36 -24.21
CA GLU A 111 4.12 9.55 -23.56
C GLU A 111 3.92 9.39 -22.06
N VAL A 112 3.30 10.38 -21.39
CA VAL A 112 3.14 10.39 -19.92
C VAL A 112 1.70 10.65 -19.52
N ASN A 113 1.15 9.78 -18.67
CA ASN A 113 -0.16 9.94 -18.04
C ASN A 113 -0.04 10.02 -16.53
N ILE A 114 -0.46 11.13 -15.95
CA ILE A 114 -0.56 11.31 -14.50
C ILE A 114 -2.04 11.43 -14.17
N TYR A 115 -2.59 10.43 -13.47
CA TYR A 115 -4.01 10.36 -13.18
C TYR A 115 -4.27 10.08 -11.70
N ALA A 116 -5.03 10.92 -11.06
CA ALA A 116 -5.33 10.83 -9.64
C ALA A 116 -6.83 10.63 -9.39
N ASN A 117 -7.15 9.86 -8.36
CA ASN A 117 -8.49 9.93 -7.79
C ASN A 117 -8.79 11.37 -7.39
N SER A 118 -10.03 11.81 -7.60
CA SER A 118 -10.46 13.19 -7.37
C SER A 118 -10.58 13.59 -5.88
N MET A 119 -9.85 12.91 -5.00
CA MET A 119 -9.68 13.27 -3.59
C MET A 119 -8.48 14.20 -3.45
N GLN A 120 -8.61 15.25 -2.62
CA GLN A 120 -7.55 16.26 -2.42
C GLN A 120 -6.18 15.61 -2.19
N ARG A 121 -6.08 14.64 -1.27
CA ARG A 121 -4.82 13.94 -0.96
C ARG A 121 -4.19 13.20 -2.13
N CYS A 122 -5.00 12.64 -3.02
CA CYS A 122 -4.50 11.93 -4.21
C CYS A 122 -4.00 12.92 -5.27
N ILE A 123 -4.78 13.98 -5.53
CA ILE A 123 -4.40 15.05 -6.45
C ILE A 123 -3.11 15.74 -5.97
N ALA A 124 -3.04 16.08 -4.68
CA ALA A 124 -1.86 16.73 -4.10
C ALA A 124 -0.64 15.80 -4.15
N THR A 125 -0.77 14.51 -3.78
CA THR A 125 0.30 13.52 -3.92
C THR A 125 0.82 13.46 -5.35
N ALA A 126 -0.06 13.33 -6.34
CA ALA A 126 0.34 13.30 -7.75
C ALA A 126 1.04 14.59 -8.20
N ARG A 127 0.61 15.76 -7.72
CA ARG A 127 1.28 17.04 -8.01
C ARG A 127 2.69 17.12 -7.45
N TYR A 128 2.87 16.77 -6.17
CA TYR A 128 4.20 16.75 -5.54
C TYR A 128 5.15 15.78 -6.26
N PHE A 129 4.66 14.58 -6.62
CA PHE A 129 5.42 13.62 -7.40
C PHE A 129 5.83 14.20 -8.76
N THR A 130 4.87 14.68 -9.54
CA THR A 130 5.08 15.15 -10.91
C THR A 130 6.05 16.33 -10.98
N THR A 131 5.90 17.30 -10.06
CA THR A 131 6.78 18.48 -9.99
C THR A 131 8.24 18.09 -9.77
N ALA A 132 8.51 17.04 -9.00
CA ALA A 132 9.87 16.56 -8.77
C ALA A 132 10.36 15.58 -9.85
N PHE A 133 9.45 14.79 -10.42
CA PHE A 133 9.77 13.80 -11.45
C PHE A 133 10.06 14.44 -12.80
N LEU A 134 9.19 15.34 -13.25
CA LEU A 134 9.28 16.01 -14.56
C LEU A 134 9.16 17.54 -14.41
N PRO A 135 10.15 18.21 -13.77
CA PRO A 135 10.02 19.61 -13.35
C PRO A 135 9.93 20.62 -14.50
N VAL A 136 10.39 20.23 -15.70
CA VAL A 136 10.40 21.13 -16.88
C VAL A 136 9.31 20.76 -17.90
N ALA A 137 8.61 19.64 -17.71
CA ALA A 137 7.61 19.17 -18.66
C ALA A 137 6.22 19.79 -18.38
N ASP A 138 5.49 20.12 -19.44
CA ASP A 138 4.10 20.55 -19.35
C ASP A 138 3.16 19.33 -19.20
N ILE A 139 3.23 18.66 -18.05
CA ILE A 139 2.41 17.50 -17.72
C ILE A 139 1.41 17.87 -16.63
N SER A 140 0.13 17.79 -16.96
CA SER A 140 -0.96 18.02 -16.01
C SER A 140 -1.27 16.77 -15.20
N VAL A 141 -1.67 16.96 -13.93
CA VAL A 141 -2.31 15.92 -13.13
C VAL A 141 -3.79 15.87 -13.51
N ASN A 142 -4.19 14.78 -14.16
CA ASN A 142 -5.57 14.55 -14.58
C ASN A 142 -6.40 14.04 -13.39
N HIS A 143 -7.63 14.52 -13.27
CA HIS A 143 -8.66 14.00 -12.39
C HIS A 143 -10.04 14.34 -12.97
N ARG A 144 -11.01 13.42 -12.85
CA ARG A 144 -12.29 13.55 -13.58
C ARG A 144 -13.30 14.48 -12.91
N TYR A 145 -13.24 14.57 -11.58
CA TYR A 145 -14.26 15.29 -10.81
C TYR A 145 -13.64 16.42 -10.02
N VAL A 146 -14.50 17.29 -9.47
CA VAL A 146 -14.07 18.25 -8.45
C VAL A 146 -13.48 17.55 -7.23
N PRO A 147 -12.52 18.15 -6.53
CA PRO A 147 -11.97 17.56 -5.31
C PRO A 147 -13.07 17.11 -4.34
N SER A 148 -12.81 15.98 -3.67
CA SER A 148 -13.71 15.31 -2.70
C SER A 148 -14.82 14.44 -3.28
N LYS A 149 -14.83 14.20 -4.58
CA LYS A 149 -15.70 13.17 -5.21
C LYS A 149 -14.85 11.98 -5.66
N MET A 150 -15.18 10.77 -5.20
CA MET A 150 -14.48 9.55 -5.62
C MET A 150 -14.67 9.29 -7.12
N ASP A 151 -13.57 9.06 -7.82
CA ASP A 151 -13.58 8.64 -9.21
C ASP A 151 -13.90 7.14 -9.30
N PRO A 152 -14.86 6.70 -10.13
CA PRO A 152 -15.22 5.29 -10.28
C PRO A 152 -14.06 4.35 -10.61
N VAL A 153 -12.97 4.83 -11.21
CA VAL A 153 -11.76 4.02 -11.48
C VAL A 153 -11.06 3.62 -10.18
N PHE A 154 -11.02 4.53 -9.21
CA PHE A 154 -10.34 4.31 -7.92
C PHE A 154 -11.30 3.98 -6.78
N PHE A 155 -12.61 4.11 -6.98
CA PHE A 155 -13.60 3.84 -5.95
C PHE A 155 -13.83 2.33 -5.82
N PRO A 156 -13.34 1.67 -4.73
CA PRO A 156 -13.39 0.22 -4.59
C PRO A 156 -14.78 -0.23 -4.13
N ARG A 157 -15.82 0.09 -4.90
CA ARG A 157 -17.21 -0.22 -4.62
C ARG A 157 -17.66 -1.53 -5.26
N LEU A 158 -18.59 -2.21 -4.62
CA LEU A 158 -19.24 -3.39 -5.14
C LEU A 158 -20.23 -2.98 -6.26
N THR A 159 -19.92 -3.35 -7.48
CA THR A 159 -20.74 -3.00 -8.66
C THR A 159 -21.69 -4.12 -9.08
N LYS A 160 -21.31 -5.38 -8.81
CA LYS A 160 -22.17 -6.56 -8.98
C LYS A 160 -22.40 -7.22 -7.63
N ILE A 161 -23.64 -7.56 -7.35
CA ILE A 161 -24.01 -8.19 -6.08
C ILE A 161 -25.22 -9.14 -6.25
N SER A 162 -25.16 -10.29 -5.58
CA SER A 162 -26.23 -11.28 -5.48
C SER A 162 -26.11 -11.98 -4.13
N GLU A 163 -27.10 -12.78 -3.75
CA GLU A 163 -26.99 -13.58 -2.53
C GLU A 163 -25.87 -14.65 -2.64
N SER A 164 -25.65 -15.21 -3.83
CA SER A 164 -24.52 -16.13 -4.09
C SER A 164 -23.18 -15.43 -3.92
N PHE A 165 -23.04 -14.20 -4.43
CA PHE A 165 -21.83 -13.37 -4.22
C PHE A 165 -21.58 -13.11 -2.74
N LYS A 166 -22.59 -12.64 -2.00
CA LYS A 166 -22.45 -12.35 -0.56
C LYS A 166 -22.00 -13.60 0.21
N LYS A 167 -22.64 -14.74 -0.06
CA LYS A 167 -22.31 -16.02 0.60
C LYS A 167 -20.86 -16.43 0.33
N GLU A 168 -20.40 -16.35 -0.90
CA GLU A 168 -19.01 -16.72 -1.26
C GLU A 168 -18.02 -15.71 -0.68
N ALA A 169 -18.31 -14.40 -0.73
CA ALA A 169 -17.47 -13.36 -0.14
C ALA A 169 -17.29 -13.56 1.38
N LEU A 170 -18.38 -13.78 2.11
CA LEU A 170 -18.33 -14.05 3.56
C LEU A 170 -17.56 -15.33 3.88
N LYS A 171 -17.69 -16.38 3.06
CA LYS A 171 -16.93 -17.61 3.20
C LYS A 171 -15.44 -17.38 3.02
N GLN A 172 -15.04 -16.62 1.99
CA GLN A 172 -13.63 -16.29 1.72
C GLN A 172 -13.05 -15.41 2.83
N ILE A 173 -13.80 -14.42 3.31
CA ILE A 173 -13.40 -13.58 4.44
C ILE A 173 -13.24 -14.43 5.71
N ALA A 174 -14.22 -15.28 6.03
CA ALA A 174 -14.13 -16.15 7.20
C ALA A 174 -12.92 -17.10 7.16
N ALA A 175 -12.52 -17.55 5.97
CA ALA A 175 -11.36 -18.41 5.80
C ALA A 175 -10.03 -17.74 6.24
N MET A 176 -9.94 -16.42 6.25
CA MET A 176 -8.77 -15.67 6.75
C MET A 176 -8.51 -15.91 8.25
N GLY A 177 -9.55 -16.21 9.04
CA GLY A 177 -9.41 -16.59 10.46
C GLY A 177 -9.30 -18.10 10.70
N GLY A 178 -9.05 -18.87 9.64
CA GLY A 178 -8.92 -20.32 9.68
C GLY A 178 -10.21 -21.00 10.17
N LYS A 179 -10.08 -22.04 10.98
CA LYS A 179 -11.22 -22.79 11.51
C LYS A 179 -12.14 -21.97 12.45
N ARG A 180 -11.64 -20.85 12.98
CA ARG A 180 -12.38 -19.95 13.90
C ARG A 180 -13.20 -18.89 13.16
N GLY A 181 -13.06 -18.81 11.81
CA GLY A 181 -13.78 -17.85 10.99
C GLY A 181 -13.46 -16.41 11.35
N ILE A 182 -14.41 -15.49 11.17
CA ILE A 182 -14.26 -14.05 11.46
C ILE A 182 -13.83 -13.80 12.91
N ARG A 183 -14.29 -14.62 13.87
CA ARG A 183 -13.85 -14.54 15.26
C ARG A 183 -12.34 -14.77 15.38
N GLY A 184 -11.76 -15.73 14.63
CA GLY A 184 -10.32 -15.99 14.62
C GLY A 184 -9.49 -14.80 14.17
N ILE A 185 -9.96 -14.01 13.21
CA ILE A 185 -9.31 -12.77 12.78
C ILE A 185 -9.13 -11.81 13.96
N ASN A 186 -10.19 -11.61 14.76
CA ASN A 186 -10.14 -10.73 15.94
C ASN A 186 -9.25 -11.31 17.07
N GLU A 187 -9.35 -12.62 17.31
CA GLU A 187 -8.50 -13.29 18.33
C GLU A 187 -7.02 -13.20 18.01
N ASP A 188 -6.64 -13.29 16.75
CA ASP A 188 -5.26 -13.15 16.29
C ASP A 188 -4.74 -11.70 16.42
N LEU A 189 -5.62 -10.72 16.59
CA LEU A 189 -5.28 -9.32 16.85
C LEU A 189 -5.28 -8.95 18.34
N LYS A 190 -5.51 -9.91 19.26
CA LYS A 190 -5.64 -9.64 20.71
C LYS A 190 -4.49 -8.76 21.23
N LYS A 191 -3.23 -9.15 20.96
CA LYS A 191 -2.04 -8.36 21.39
C LYS A 191 -2.07 -6.94 20.83
N ALA A 192 -2.41 -6.78 19.56
CA ALA A 192 -2.50 -5.48 18.89
C ALA A 192 -3.59 -4.61 19.52
N TYR A 193 -4.75 -5.20 19.84
CA TYR A 193 -5.84 -4.52 20.53
C TYR A 193 -5.47 -4.06 21.94
N GLU A 194 -4.76 -4.92 22.71
CA GLU A 194 -4.31 -4.61 24.05
C GLU A 194 -3.31 -3.44 24.05
N ILE A 195 -2.32 -3.45 23.12
CA ILE A 195 -1.35 -2.35 22.97
C ILE A 195 -2.09 -1.06 22.59
N THR A 196 -2.97 -1.10 21.60
CA THR A 196 -3.71 0.08 21.15
C THR A 196 -4.59 0.65 22.26
N ALA A 197 -5.31 -0.19 22.99
CA ALA A 197 -6.17 0.24 24.11
C ALA A 197 -5.37 0.83 25.27
N SER A 198 -4.19 0.24 25.58
CA SER A 198 -3.28 0.75 26.60
C SER A 198 -2.70 2.11 26.21
N THR A 199 -2.23 2.26 24.96
CA THR A 199 -1.66 3.52 24.48
C THR A 199 -2.70 4.67 24.45
N LEU A 200 -3.97 4.34 24.23
CA LEU A 200 -5.08 5.30 24.32
C LEU A 200 -5.46 5.69 25.76
N ASP A 201 -5.01 4.95 26.76
CA ASP A 201 -5.59 4.95 28.12
C ASP A 201 -7.12 4.78 28.05
N LEU A 202 -7.56 3.82 27.19
CA LEU A 202 -8.97 3.65 26.80
C LEU A 202 -9.91 3.49 27.98
N LYS A 203 -9.47 2.89 29.09
CA LYS A 203 -10.28 2.72 30.31
C LYS A 203 -10.66 4.04 30.97
N ASP A 204 -9.83 5.07 30.81
CA ASP A 204 -10.06 6.42 31.37
C ASP A 204 -10.80 7.34 30.39
N SER A 205 -11.04 6.86 29.17
CA SER A 205 -11.65 7.62 28.09
C SER A 205 -13.14 7.95 28.34
N PRO A 206 -13.65 9.01 27.68
CA PRO A 206 -15.09 9.28 27.68
C PRO A 206 -15.94 8.09 27.21
N ALA A 207 -15.50 7.37 26.16
CA ALA A 207 -16.23 6.24 25.62
C ALA A 207 -16.38 5.09 26.64
N CYS A 208 -15.35 4.84 27.44
CA CYS A 208 -15.45 3.82 28.50
C CYS A 208 -16.27 4.28 29.69
N LYS A 209 -16.14 5.54 30.13
CA LYS A 209 -16.97 6.12 31.18
C LYS A 209 -18.46 6.13 30.85
N GLU A 210 -18.79 6.24 29.56
CA GLU A 210 -20.15 6.13 29.04
C GLU A 210 -20.63 4.65 28.89
N GLY A 211 -19.79 3.67 29.22
CA GLY A 211 -20.10 2.25 29.06
C GLY A 211 -20.17 1.76 27.61
N LYS A 212 -19.58 2.51 26.67
CA LYS A 212 -19.67 2.20 25.22
C LYS A 212 -18.51 1.38 24.72
N LEU A 213 -17.25 1.73 25.11
CA LEU A 213 -16.04 1.09 24.59
C LEU A 213 -14.90 1.18 25.63
N CYS A 214 -14.62 0.07 26.32
CA CYS A 214 -13.51 -0.03 27.30
C CYS A 214 -12.37 -0.95 26.84
N ALA A 215 -12.61 -1.75 25.81
CA ALA A 215 -11.64 -2.66 25.18
C ALA A 215 -12.11 -3.02 23.76
N PHE A 216 -11.21 -3.58 22.96
CA PHE A 216 -11.54 -4.10 21.61
C PHE A 216 -11.73 -5.63 21.63
N ASP A 217 -12.32 -6.18 22.69
CA ASP A 217 -12.33 -7.62 22.99
C ASP A 217 -13.69 -8.30 22.78
N ASN A 218 -14.72 -7.58 22.36
CA ASN A 218 -16.03 -8.18 22.10
C ASN A 218 -16.04 -9.08 20.86
N TYR A 219 -15.02 -8.95 19.97
CA TYR A 219 -14.81 -9.71 18.73
C TYR A 219 -16.04 -9.80 17.81
N ASN A 220 -16.99 -8.92 18.00
CA ASN A 220 -18.17 -8.80 17.16
C ASN A 220 -17.77 -8.08 15.88
N THR A 221 -17.87 -8.75 14.74
CA THR A 221 -17.60 -8.18 13.43
C THR A 221 -18.73 -8.54 12.48
N GLU A 222 -19.43 -7.53 11.99
CA GLU A 222 -20.46 -7.63 10.96
C GLU A 222 -19.86 -7.08 9.65
N ILE A 223 -19.84 -7.88 8.59
CA ILE A 223 -19.40 -7.47 7.26
C ILE A 223 -20.64 -7.01 6.47
N LEU A 224 -20.55 -5.81 5.89
CA LEU A 224 -21.59 -5.18 5.11
C LEU A 224 -21.18 -5.13 3.64
N LEU A 225 -21.93 -5.81 2.79
CA LEU A 225 -21.73 -5.89 1.35
C LEU A 225 -23.00 -5.34 0.66
N GLU A 226 -22.90 -4.10 0.18
CA GLU A 226 -24.02 -3.37 -0.42
C GLU A 226 -23.64 -2.86 -1.81
N ARG A 227 -24.59 -2.90 -2.75
CA ARG A 227 -24.37 -2.42 -4.12
C ARG A 227 -24.05 -0.93 -4.13
N GLY A 228 -23.02 -0.56 -4.87
CA GLY A 228 -22.59 0.83 -5.05
C GLY A 228 -21.72 1.39 -3.92
N GLU A 229 -21.55 0.62 -2.82
CA GLU A 229 -20.77 0.99 -1.66
C GLU A 229 -19.45 0.20 -1.59
N GLU A 230 -18.46 0.75 -0.89
CA GLU A 230 -17.28 -0.02 -0.49
C GLU A 230 -17.70 -1.15 0.47
N PRO A 231 -17.01 -2.31 0.46
CA PRO A 231 -17.13 -3.27 1.55
C PRO A 231 -16.88 -2.57 2.89
N ARG A 232 -17.75 -2.78 3.86
CA ARG A 232 -17.68 -2.15 5.19
C ARG A 232 -17.81 -3.17 6.28
N MET A 233 -17.42 -2.80 7.49
CA MET A 233 -17.67 -3.62 8.68
C MET A 233 -18.07 -2.78 9.89
N LYS A 234 -18.67 -3.43 10.89
CA LYS A 234 -18.91 -2.91 12.24
C LYS A 234 -18.20 -3.80 13.26
N GLY A 235 -18.00 -3.30 14.46
CA GLY A 235 -17.45 -4.03 15.61
C GLY A 235 -15.99 -3.72 15.90
N SER A 236 -15.37 -4.54 16.76
CA SER A 236 -14.05 -4.28 17.35
C SER A 236 -12.96 -3.97 16.33
N LEU A 237 -12.88 -4.72 15.23
CA LEU A 237 -11.86 -4.49 14.21
C LEU A 237 -12.04 -3.11 13.56
N LYS A 238 -13.28 -2.65 13.32
CA LYS A 238 -13.53 -1.32 12.77
C LYS A 238 -13.11 -0.21 13.73
N ASP A 239 -13.48 -0.33 15.00
CA ASP A 239 -13.18 0.67 16.01
C ASP A 239 -11.68 0.75 16.28
N ALA A 240 -11.03 -0.40 16.44
CA ALA A 240 -9.57 -0.49 16.58
C ALA A 240 -8.82 0.03 15.35
N ASN A 241 -9.32 -0.24 14.13
CA ASN A 241 -8.73 0.30 12.90
C ASN A 241 -8.81 1.82 12.85
N THR A 242 -9.90 2.42 13.32
CA THR A 242 -10.01 3.89 13.37
C THR A 242 -8.91 4.50 14.24
N CYS A 243 -8.61 3.87 15.39
CA CYS A 243 -7.54 4.28 16.28
C CYS A 243 -6.15 3.98 15.69
N SER A 244 -5.96 2.78 15.12
CA SER A 244 -4.71 2.37 14.48
C SER A 244 -4.32 3.30 13.33
N ASP A 245 -5.25 3.64 12.44
CA ASP A 245 -4.99 4.57 11.33
C ASP A 245 -4.56 5.96 11.85
N ALA A 246 -5.24 6.48 12.89
CA ALA A 246 -4.85 7.75 13.50
C ALA A 246 -3.46 7.69 14.16
N PHE A 247 -3.13 6.60 14.86
CA PHE A 247 -1.80 6.39 15.46
C PHE A 247 -0.70 6.30 14.41
N ILE A 248 -0.90 5.54 13.33
CA ILE A 248 0.08 5.44 12.23
C ILE A 248 0.36 6.83 11.64
N LEU A 249 -0.70 7.61 11.36
CA LEU A 249 -0.57 8.95 10.81
C LEU A 249 0.17 9.87 11.79
N GLN A 250 -0.22 9.84 13.06
CA GLN A 250 0.43 10.63 14.11
C GLN A 250 1.90 10.23 14.32
N TYR A 251 2.21 8.92 14.30
CA TYR A 251 3.58 8.42 14.42
C TYR A 251 4.49 8.93 13.30
N TYR A 252 3.97 9.03 12.09
CA TYR A 252 4.75 9.56 10.97
C TYR A 252 4.80 11.09 10.93
N GLU A 253 3.82 11.79 11.49
CA GLU A 253 3.78 13.26 11.47
C GLU A 253 4.54 13.87 12.66
N GLU A 254 4.39 13.31 13.89
CA GLU A 254 5.06 13.78 15.12
C GLU A 254 6.50 13.23 15.19
N PRO A 255 7.54 14.10 15.17
CA PRO A 255 8.92 13.65 15.25
C PRO A 255 9.28 12.98 16.58
N ASP A 256 8.68 13.42 17.70
CA ASP A 256 8.87 12.84 19.02
C ASP A 256 8.01 11.58 19.19
N GLU A 257 8.66 10.41 19.25
CA GLU A 257 7.97 9.12 19.37
C GLU A 257 7.13 9.00 20.63
N LYS A 258 7.62 9.57 21.74
CA LYS A 258 6.90 9.54 23.00
C LYS A 258 5.63 10.39 22.97
N LYS A 259 5.69 11.56 22.30
CA LYS A 259 4.50 12.39 22.06
C LYS A 259 3.52 11.69 21.11
N ALA A 260 4.04 11.03 20.07
CA ALA A 260 3.20 10.26 19.16
C ALA A 260 2.43 9.14 19.87
N ALA A 261 2.97 8.61 20.98
CA ALA A 261 2.37 7.56 21.82
C ALA A 261 1.72 8.12 23.11
N PHE A 262 1.33 9.39 23.14
CA PHE A 262 0.70 10.04 24.30
C PHE A 262 1.50 9.93 25.60
N GLY A 263 2.84 9.86 25.52
CA GLY A 263 3.73 9.74 26.67
C GLY A 263 4.16 8.31 26.99
N HIS A 264 3.58 7.31 26.36
CA HIS A 264 4.00 5.90 26.51
C HIS A 264 5.31 5.62 25.76
N ASP A 265 6.08 4.66 26.28
CA ASP A 265 7.31 4.17 25.63
C ASP A 265 6.97 2.93 24.79
N LEU A 266 6.75 3.12 23.49
CA LEU A 266 6.45 2.04 22.54
C LEU A 266 7.71 1.63 21.80
N THR A 267 7.90 0.32 21.66
CA THR A 267 8.92 -0.26 20.79
C THR A 267 8.47 -0.23 19.32
N LEU A 268 9.41 -0.42 18.37
CA LEU A 268 9.06 -0.58 16.95
C LEU A 268 8.11 -1.77 16.72
N GLU A 269 8.24 -2.82 17.54
CA GLU A 269 7.32 -3.96 17.50
C GLU A 269 5.90 -3.56 17.93
N ASP A 270 5.76 -2.75 18.98
CA ASP A 270 4.45 -2.26 19.44
C ASP A 270 3.78 -1.41 18.34
N TRP A 271 4.53 -0.53 17.69
CA TRP A 271 4.05 0.23 16.52
C TRP A 271 3.63 -0.69 15.36
N THR A 272 4.39 -1.77 15.13
CA THR A 272 4.04 -2.79 14.13
C THR A 272 2.75 -3.52 14.50
N GLN A 273 2.54 -3.84 15.78
CA GLN A 273 1.28 -4.44 16.25
C GLN A 273 0.09 -3.49 16.08
N ILE A 274 0.25 -2.19 16.40
CA ILE A 274 -0.79 -1.19 16.14
C ILE A 274 -1.10 -1.14 14.63
N ALA A 275 -0.10 -1.09 13.77
CA ALA A 275 -0.28 -1.02 12.32
C ALA A 275 -0.89 -2.31 11.73
N ARG A 276 -0.64 -3.47 12.35
CA ARG A 276 -1.22 -4.75 11.94
C ARG A 276 -2.76 -4.74 11.93
N ILE A 277 -3.38 -3.98 12.82
CA ILE A 277 -4.84 -3.84 12.84
C ILE A 277 -5.34 -3.30 11.51
N LYS A 278 -4.67 -2.26 10.99
CA LYS A 278 -5.00 -1.65 9.70
C LYS A 278 -4.72 -2.58 8.53
N ASP A 279 -3.61 -3.29 8.53
CA ASP A 279 -3.28 -4.26 7.49
C ASP A 279 -4.35 -5.36 7.41
N VAL A 280 -4.75 -5.93 8.56
CA VAL A 280 -5.80 -6.96 8.62
C VAL A 280 -7.17 -6.40 8.23
N TYR A 281 -7.51 -5.18 8.64
CA TYR A 281 -8.73 -4.51 8.22
C TYR A 281 -8.82 -4.37 6.70
N GLY A 282 -7.72 -3.97 6.07
CA GLY A 282 -7.62 -3.87 4.61
C GLY A 282 -7.75 -5.22 3.91
N ASP A 283 -7.08 -6.25 4.41
CA ASP A 283 -7.17 -7.60 3.86
C ASP A 283 -8.61 -8.14 3.94
N VAL A 284 -9.28 -7.97 5.07
CA VAL A 284 -10.67 -8.45 5.28
C VAL A 284 -11.65 -7.78 4.32
N LEU A 285 -11.50 -6.49 4.05
CA LEU A 285 -12.42 -5.76 3.18
C LEU A 285 -12.10 -5.88 1.69
N PHE A 286 -10.81 -6.01 1.31
CA PHE A 286 -10.41 -5.84 -0.07
C PHE A 286 -9.63 -7.01 -0.68
N ALA A 287 -9.15 -7.99 0.12
CA ALA A 287 -8.30 -9.05 -0.40
C ALA A 287 -9.00 -10.42 -0.57
N ALA A 288 -10.25 -10.58 -0.15
CA ALA A 288 -11.03 -11.77 -0.51
C ALA A 288 -11.20 -11.86 -2.03
N PRO A 289 -10.78 -12.95 -2.71
CA PRO A 289 -10.66 -12.99 -4.17
C PRO A 289 -11.87 -12.49 -4.95
N ILE A 290 -13.08 -12.92 -4.58
CA ILE A 290 -14.30 -12.49 -5.28
C ILE A 290 -14.62 -11.00 -5.04
N VAL A 291 -14.32 -10.50 -3.85
CA VAL A 291 -14.46 -9.08 -3.50
C VAL A 291 -13.42 -8.25 -4.25
N ALA A 292 -12.15 -8.68 -4.20
CA ALA A 292 -11.04 -8.00 -4.87
C ALA A 292 -11.31 -7.81 -6.37
N VAL A 293 -11.73 -8.88 -7.05
CA VAL A 293 -12.10 -8.83 -8.48
C VAL A 293 -13.23 -7.84 -8.74
N ASN A 294 -14.24 -7.78 -7.87
CA ASN A 294 -15.37 -6.88 -8.05
C ASN A 294 -14.97 -5.41 -7.88
N VAL A 295 -14.29 -5.08 -6.78
CA VAL A 295 -13.97 -3.68 -6.45
C VAL A 295 -12.80 -3.13 -7.26
N ALA A 296 -11.85 -3.98 -7.69
CA ALA A 296 -10.69 -3.56 -8.48
C ALA A 296 -10.96 -3.51 -9.99
N HIS A 297 -12.06 -4.08 -10.49
CA HIS A 297 -12.31 -4.23 -11.92
C HIS A 297 -12.11 -2.94 -12.75
N PRO A 298 -12.65 -1.76 -12.38
CA PRO A 298 -12.45 -0.55 -13.17
C PRO A 298 -10.97 -0.12 -13.22
N LEU A 299 -10.24 -0.25 -12.11
CA LEU A 299 -8.82 0.11 -12.03
C LEU A 299 -7.94 -0.91 -12.76
N LEU A 300 -8.23 -2.21 -12.64
CA LEU A 300 -7.52 -3.26 -13.39
C LEU A 300 -7.65 -3.05 -14.90
N THR A 301 -8.86 -2.74 -15.37
CA THR A 301 -9.10 -2.44 -16.79
C THR A 301 -8.29 -1.23 -17.23
N TYR A 302 -8.32 -0.16 -16.44
CA TYR A 302 -7.54 1.05 -16.74
C TYR A 302 -6.02 0.78 -16.75
N MET A 303 -5.50 0.01 -15.78
CA MET A 303 -4.07 -0.36 -15.74
C MET A 303 -3.69 -1.25 -16.93
N TYR A 304 -4.56 -2.19 -17.32
CA TYR A 304 -4.34 -3.03 -18.50
C TYR A 304 -4.29 -2.20 -19.79
N ASP A 305 -5.18 -1.23 -19.94
CA ASP A 305 -5.21 -0.33 -21.09
C ASP A 305 -3.94 0.54 -21.15
N GLU A 306 -3.48 1.07 -20.02
CA GLU A 306 -2.21 1.83 -19.94
C GLU A 306 -1.01 0.96 -20.33
N LEU A 307 -0.89 -0.27 -19.80
CA LEU A 307 0.18 -1.23 -20.13
C LEU A 307 0.23 -1.63 -21.61
N ASN A 308 -0.86 -1.41 -22.34
CA ASN A 308 -0.98 -1.74 -23.75
C ASN A 308 -1.19 -0.48 -24.62
N ALA A 309 -1.12 0.71 -24.04
CA ALA A 309 -1.26 1.98 -24.76
C ALA A 309 -0.04 2.22 -25.66
N LYS A 310 -0.30 2.46 -26.94
CA LYS A 310 0.76 2.67 -27.92
C LYS A 310 1.48 4.01 -27.67
N GLY A 311 2.80 3.97 -27.54
CA GLY A 311 3.64 5.15 -27.34
C GLY A 311 3.71 5.62 -25.88
N ARG A 312 2.98 5.00 -24.95
CA ARG A 312 3.06 5.29 -23.51
C ARG A 312 4.41 4.85 -22.99
N LYS A 313 5.07 5.71 -22.21
CA LYS A 313 6.32 5.41 -21.50
C LYS A 313 6.15 5.39 -20.00
N PHE A 314 5.26 6.23 -19.47
CA PHE A 314 5.09 6.35 -18.04
C PHE A 314 3.65 6.71 -17.65
N SER A 315 3.10 5.94 -16.73
CA SER A 315 1.78 6.21 -16.15
C SER A 315 1.88 6.19 -14.63
N PHE A 316 1.36 7.24 -13.98
CA PHE A 316 1.27 7.34 -12.52
C PHE A 316 -0.19 7.48 -12.11
N LEU A 317 -0.71 6.46 -11.45
CA LEU A 317 -2.09 6.34 -11.01
C LEU A 317 -2.14 6.50 -9.50
N CYS A 318 -2.70 7.59 -8.98
CA CYS A 318 -2.71 7.87 -7.55
C CYS A 318 -4.08 7.58 -6.92
N GLY A 319 -4.12 6.58 -6.06
CA GLY A 319 -5.30 6.14 -5.31
C GLY A 319 -5.01 5.92 -3.83
N HIS A 320 -5.48 4.80 -3.32
CA HIS A 320 -5.55 4.45 -1.90
C HIS A 320 -4.89 3.09 -1.61
N ASP A 321 -4.73 2.78 -0.32
CA ASP A 321 -4.33 1.46 0.17
C ASP A 321 -5.30 0.35 -0.30
N SER A 322 -6.61 0.62 -0.27
CA SER A 322 -7.64 -0.29 -0.79
C SER A 322 -7.46 -0.65 -2.27
N ASN A 323 -6.96 0.29 -3.09
CA ASN A 323 -6.65 0.03 -4.50
C ASN A 323 -5.46 -0.92 -4.64
N ILE A 324 -4.38 -0.72 -3.88
CA ILE A 324 -3.23 -1.65 -3.89
C ILE A 324 -3.67 -3.02 -3.40
N ALA A 325 -4.38 -3.08 -2.26
CA ALA A 325 -4.83 -4.34 -1.67
C ALA A 325 -5.73 -5.13 -2.64
N SER A 326 -6.72 -4.49 -3.24
CA SER A 326 -7.64 -5.16 -4.16
C SER A 326 -7.00 -5.56 -5.49
N VAL A 327 -6.14 -4.71 -6.08
CA VAL A 327 -5.43 -5.02 -7.32
C VAL A 327 -4.46 -6.19 -7.13
N THR A 328 -3.65 -6.18 -6.06
CA THR A 328 -2.71 -7.28 -5.79
C THR A 328 -3.43 -8.59 -5.51
N ALA A 329 -4.54 -8.57 -4.77
CA ALA A 329 -5.36 -9.75 -4.53
C ALA A 329 -6.04 -10.27 -5.80
N ALA A 330 -6.60 -9.39 -6.63
CA ALA A 330 -7.24 -9.77 -7.90
C ALA A 330 -6.24 -10.32 -8.93
N LEU A 331 -4.98 -9.87 -8.89
CA LEU A 331 -3.89 -10.41 -9.71
C LEU A 331 -3.28 -11.70 -9.12
N ASP A 332 -3.82 -12.21 -8.01
CA ASP A 332 -3.36 -13.41 -7.33
C ASP A 332 -1.86 -13.33 -6.95
N VAL A 333 -1.47 -12.20 -6.34
CA VAL A 333 -0.13 -12.02 -5.77
C VAL A 333 0.01 -12.93 -4.56
N GLU A 334 1.14 -13.65 -4.45
CA GLU A 334 1.46 -14.45 -3.26
C GLU A 334 1.48 -13.58 -2.00
N PRO A 335 1.08 -14.12 -0.83
CA PRO A 335 1.15 -13.38 0.43
C PRO A 335 2.55 -12.82 0.68
N TYR A 336 2.62 -11.59 1.14
CA TYR A 336 3.87 -10.89 1.43
C TYR A 336 3.80 -10.07 2.73
N GLU A 337 4.97 -9.81 3.30
CA GLU A 337 5.17 -8.87 4.39
C GLU A 337 6.37 -7.99 4.08
N LEU A 338 6.17 -6.68 4.13
CA LEU A 338 7.18 -5.69 3.76
C LEU A 338 8.15 -5.45 4.92
N PRO A 339 9.46 -5.70 4.75
CA PRO A 339 10.46 -5.44 5.78
C PRO A 339 10.66 -3.93 6.02
N ASN A 340 11.21 -3.57 7.18
CA ASN A 340 11.57 -2.20 7.55
C ASN A 340 10.43 -1.17 7.50
N SER A 341 9.18 -1.65 7.55
CA SER A 341 7.97 -0.83 7.67
C SER A 341 7.11 -1.36 8.82
N ILE A 342 6.44 -0.47 9.56
CA ILE A 342 5.42 -0.88 10.53
C ILE A 342 4.16 -1.38 9.82
N GLU A 343 3.79 -0.81 8.69
CA GLU A 343 2.70 -1.28 7.82
C GLU A 343 3.27 -2.37 6.88
N LYS A 344 2.79 -3.61 7.00
CA LYS A 344 3.36 -4.77 6.30
C LYS A 344 2.76 -5.05 4.92
N LYS A 345 1.68 -4.37 4.56
CA LYS A 345 0.93 -4.62 3.32
C LYS A 345 0.98 -3.46 2.35
N THR A 346 0.52 -2.31 2.78
CA THR A 346 0.36 -1.13 1.92
C THR A 346 0.86 0.13 2.62
N PRO A 347 2.17 0.29 2.89
CA PRO A 347 2.70 1.46 3.59
C PRO A 347 2.25 2.78 2.96
N ILE A 348 2.16 3.82 3.78
CA ILE A 348 1.88 5.19 3.31
C ILE A 348 2.85 5.55 2.17
N GLY A 349 2.30 6.07 1.07
CA GLY A 349 3.06 6.44 -0.12
C GLY A 349 3.61 5.26 -0.93
N SER A 350 3.31 4.00 -0.58
CA SER A 350 3.77 2.84 -1.34
C SER A 350 3.20 2.82 -2.77
N LYS A 351 3.95 2.18 -3.66
CA LYS A 351 3.67 2.15 -5.10
C LYS A 351 3.85 0.73 -5.65
N VAL A 352 2.84 0.19 -6.31
CA VAL A 352 3.03 -0.98 -7.18
C VAL A 352 3.59 -0.47 -8.50
N VAL A 353 4.78 -0.91 -8.85
CA VAL A 353 5.50 -0.51 -10.05
C VAL A 353 5.57 -1.70 -10.99
N ILE A 354 5.04 -1.53 -12.19
CA ILE A 354 5.08 -2.51 -13.28
C ILE A 354 6.04 -1.94 -14.33
N GLU A 355 7.19 -2.59 -14.47
CA GLU A 355 8.25 -2.22 -15.42
C GLU A 355 8.16 -3.13 -16.65
N LYS A 356 8.02 -2.56 -17.85
CA LYS A 356 7.97 -3.29 -19.12
C LYS A 356 9.28 -3.13 -19.86
N TYR A 357 9.85 -4.25 -20.24
CA TYR A 357 11.15 -4.32 -20.90
C TYR A 357 11.04 -4.94 -22.29
N GLU A 358 11.82 -4.41 -23.21
CA GLU A 358 12.07 -5.02 -24.51
C GLU A 358 13.37 -5.83 -24.45
N GLY A 359 13.29 -7.15 -24.67
CA GLY A 359 14.44 -8.03 -24.74
C GLY A 359 15.11 -7.96 -26.11
N LYS A 360 16.45 -8.16 -26.16
CA LYS A 360 17.17 -8.30 -27.44
C LYS A 360 16.71 -9.49 -28.29
N ASP A 361 16.01 -10.44 -27.68
CA ASP A 361 15.36 -11.57 -28.35
C ASP A 361 14.01 -11.20 -29.01
N GLY A 362 13.62 -9.94 -28.97
CA GLY A 362 12.37 -9.42 -29.54
C GLY A 362 11.12 -9.68 -28.70
N LYS A 363 11.26 -10.24 -27.48
CA LYS A 363 10.16 -10.48 -26.58
C LYS A 363 9.98 -9.32 -25.59
N LEU A 364 8.76 -9.17 -25.08
CA LEU A 364 8.44 -8.25 -24.00
C LEU A 364 8.46 -8.97 -22.66
N TYR A 365 9.07 -8.32 -21.69
CA TYR A 365 9.21 -8.81 -20.32
C TYR A 365 8.62 -7.81 -19.33
N CYS A 366 8.37 -8.27 -18.10
CA CYS A 366 7.78 -7.46 -17.06
C CYS A 366 8.40 -7.76 -15.70
N ASP A 367 8.68 -6.72 -14.93
CA ASP A 367 8.93 -6.83 -13.49
C ASP A 367 7.82 -6.13 -12.71
N ILE A 368 7.41 -6.69 -11.58
CA ILE A 368 6.36 -6.14 -10.72
C ILE A 368 6.88 -6.09 -9.30
N ASN A 369 6.92 -4.88 -8.75
CA ASN A 369 7.46 -4.62 -7.42
C ASN A 369 6.54 -3.71 -6.62
N ILE A 370 6.60 -3.79 -5.29
CA ILE A 370 6.10 -2.73 -4.42
C ILE A 370 7.28 -1.90 -3.92
N VAL A 371 7.23 -0.60 -4.17
CA VAL A 371 8.26 0.38 -3.81
C VAL A 371 7.71 1.26 -2.69
N TYR A 372 8.47 1.37 -1.59
CA TYR A 372 8.02 2.10 -0.40
C TYR A 372 9.20 2.66 0.41
N GLN A 373 8.95 3.71 1.16
CA GLN A 373 9.90 4.23 2.14
C GLN A 373 9.86 3.38 3.41
N THR A 374 11.04 3.13 4.00
CA THR A 374 11.11 2.51 5.32
C THR A 374 10.49 3.42 6.38
N THR A 375 10.10 2.88 7.53
CA THR A 375 9.65 3.69 8.68
C THR A 375 10.66 4.78 9.02
N LYS A 376 11.97 4.47 8.98
CA LYS A 376 13.04 5.45 9.22
C LYS A 376 13.04 6.57 8.18
N GLN A 377 12.95 6.23 6.88
CA GLN A 377 12.90 7.22 5.80
C GLN A 377 11.68 8.13 5.90
N LEU A 378 10.50 7.56 6.24
CA LEU A 378 9.27 8.32 6.46
C LEU A 378 9.38 9.29 7.63
N ARG A 379 9.86 8.81 8.78
CA ARG A 379 10.00 9.64 9.98
C ARG A 379 11.09 10.72 9.84
N GLY A 380 12.19 10.38 9.18
CA GLY A 380 13.33 11.30 8.98
C GLY A 380 13.15 12.27 7.81
N ILE A 381 12.15 12.12 6.95
CA ILE A 381 12.07 12.78 5.63
C ILE A 381 13.42 12.63 4.91
N GLU A 382 13.96 11.39 4.94
CA GLU A 382 15.28 11.15 4.36
C GLU A 382 15.28 11.41 2.86
N GLN A 383 16.36 12.00 2.37
CA GLN A 383 16.53 12.22 0.94
C GLN A 383 16.67 10.88 0.21
N LEU A 384 15.77 10.62 -0.71
CA LEU A 384 15.82 9.44 -1.58
C LEU A 384 16.69 9.73 -2.81
N ASN A 385 17.58 8.80 -3.11
CA ASN A 385 18.42 8.83 -4.31
C ASN A 385 18.90 7.40 -4.62
N LEU A 386 19.78 7.23 -5.64
CA LEU A 386 20.25 5.89 -6.01
C LEU A 386 21.20 5.26 -4.96
N GLN A 387 21.78 6.05 -4.04
CA GLN A 387 22.62 5.58 -2.92
C GLN A 387 21.83 5.35 -1.64
N ASN A 388 20.71 6.04 -1.45
CA ASN A 388 19.72 5.82 -0.40
C ASN A 388 18.32 5.61 -1.02
N PRO A 389 18.11 4.48 -1.72
CA PRO A 389 16.86 4.24 -2.43
C PRO A 389 15.72 3.89 -1.47
N PRO A 390 14.46 4.00 -1.89
CA PRO A 390 13.35 3.35 -1.20
C PRO A 390 13.54 1.83 -1.26
N MET A 391 12.81 1.11 -0.42
CA MET A 391 12.74 -0.34 -0.50
C MET A 391 12.00 -0.76 -1.77
N VAL A 392 12.48 -1.84 -2.39
CA VAL A 392 11.84 -2.49 -3.53
C VAL A 392 11.62 -3.95 -3.19
N TYR A 393 10.37 -4.36 -3.11
CA TYR A 393 9.98 -5.73 -2.79
C TYR A 393 9.33 -6.38 -4.02
N PRO A 394 9.91 -7.49 -4.56
CA PRO A 394 9.36 -8.16 -5.74
C PRO A 394 8.06 -8.88 -5.40
N LEU A 395 6.98 -8.53 -6.09
CA LEU A 395 5.70 -9.21 -5.98
C LEU A 395 5.68 -10.48 -6.83
N GLN A 396 5.31 -11.61 -6.22
CA GLN A 396 5.22 -12.88 -6.92
C GLN A 396 3.78 -13.13 -7.36
N LEU A 397 3.57 -13.33 -8.65
CA LEU A 397 2.28 -13.75 -9.21
C LEU A 397 2.17 -15.27 -9.11
N LYS A 398 1.19 -15.74 -8.37
CA LYS A 398 0.97 -17.17 -8.11
C LYS A 398 0.86 -17.96 -9.41
N GLY A 399 1.66 -19.00 -9.52
CA GLY A 399 1.66 -19.89 -10.68
C GLY A 399 2.37 -19.37 -11.92
N LEU A 400 2.85 -18.10 -11.94
CA LEU A 400 3.69 -17.59 -13.01
C LEU A 400 5.18 -17.73 -12.68
N LYS A 401 6.00 -17.96 -13.70
CA LYS A 401 7.44 -18.17 -13.54
C LYS A 401 8.23 -16.96 -14.05
N ARG A 402 9.21 -16.53 -13.28
CA ARG A 402 10.22 -15.55 -13.71
C ARG A 402 11.33 -16.28 -14.46
N ASN A 403 11.95 -15.62 -15.43
CA ASN A 403 13.16 -16.10 -16.09
C ASN A 403 14.39 -16.00 -15.15
N ALA A 404 15.55 -16.41 -15.63
CA ALA A 404 16.81 -16.36 -14.86
C ALA A 404 17.23 -14.95 -14.42
N ASP A 405 16.80 -13.92 -15.14
CA ASP A 405 17.06 -12.51 -14.83
C ASP A 405 15.97 -11.88 -13.92
N GLY A 406 15.00 -12.68 -13.47
CA GLY A 406 13.95 -12.29 -12.53
C GLY A 406 12.71 -11.63 -13.18
N LEU A 407 12.52 -11.74 -14.48
CA LEU A 407 11.42 -11.13 -15.22
C LEU A 407 10.35 -12.14 -15.61
N TYR A 408 9.09 -11.72 -15.61
CA TYR A 408 7.99 -12.43 -16.25
C TYR A 408 7.97 -12.16 -17.77
N LEU A 409 7.40 -13.05 -18.56
CA LEU A 409 6.95 -12.71 -19.90
C LEU A 409 5.75 -11.74 -19.80
N MET A 410 5.75 -10.66 -20.59
CA MET A 410 4.66 -9.68 -20.59
C MET A 410 3.33 -10.31 -21.02
N SER A 411 3.36 -11.32 -21.91
CA SER A 411 2.18 -12.10 -22.31
C SER A 411 1.50 -12.80 -21.13
N ASP A 412 2.29 -13.33 -20.19
CA ASP A 412 1.76 -14.04 -19.02
C ASP A 412 1.13 -13.05 -18.03
N VAL A 413 1.76 -11.89 -17.84
CA VAL A 413 1.21 -10.80 -17.02
C VAL A 413 -0.07 -10.24 -17.62
N ASN A 414 -0.10 -9.99 -18.93
CA ASN A 414 -1.32 -9.59 -19.64
C ASN A 414 -2.42 -10.65 -19.51
N GLY A 415 -2.06 -11.93 -19.61
CA GLY A 415 -2.97 -13.05 -19.39
C GLY A 415 -3.59 -13.02 -17.98
N ARG A 416 -2.78 -12.69 -16.94
CA ARG A 416 -3.25 -12.56 -15.56
C ARG A 416 -4.22 -11.37 -15.40
N PHE A 417 -3.92 -10.21 -15.98
CA PHE A 417 -4.85 -9.08 -15.99
C PHE A 417 -6.19 -9.44 -16.65
N LEU A 418 -6.14 -10.05 -17.83
CA LEU A 418 -7.35 -10.48 -18.54
C LEU A 418 -8.13 -11.56 -17.76
N GLN A 419 -7.44 -12.46 -17.06
CA GLN A 419 -8.09 -13.44 -16.19
C GLN A 419 -8.87 -12.75 -15.07
N ALA A 420 -8.27 -11.76 -14.39
CA ALA A 420 -8.92 -11.00 -13.33
C ALA A 420 -10.10 -10.18 -13.87
N ILE A 421 -9.92 -9.49 -15.00
CA ILE A 421 -10.98 -8.72 -15.66
C ILE A 421 -12.17 -9.62 -16.03
N ARG A 422 -11.92 -10.77 -16.66
CA ARG A 422 -12.98 -11.72 -17.05
C ARG A 422 -13.61 -12.45 -15.86
N ALA A 423 -12.91 -12.55 -14.73
CA ALA A 423 -13.50 -13.11 -13.51
C ALA A 423 -14.64 -12.24 -12.96
N TYR A 424 -14.56 -10.91 -13.14
CA TYR A 424 -15.64 -10.01 -12.84
C TYR A 424 -16.92 -10.31 -13.65
N ASP A 425 -16.78 -10.66 -14.94
CA ASP A 425 -17.94 -10.96 -15.80
C ASP A 425 -18.74 -12.16 -15.31
N LYS A 426 -18.07 -13.07 -14.60
CA LYS A 426 -18.67 -14.29 -14.02
C LYS A 426 -19.39 -14.06 -12.69
N ILE A 427 -19.25 -12.87 -12.09
CA ILE A 427 -19.98 -12.53 -10.87
C ILE A 427 -21.45 -12.36 -11.23
N GLU A 428 -22.32 -13.13 -10.55
CA GLU A 428 -23.75 -13.00 -10.68
C GLU A 428 -24.23 -11.65 -10.16
N ASP A 429 -25.14 -11.01 -10.87
CA ASP A 429 -25.69 -9.70 -10.57
C ASP A 429 -27.21 -9.74 -10.60
N SER A 430 -27.83 -9.97 -9.45
CA SER A 430 -29.27 -10.21 -9.33
C SER A 430 -30.00 -9.38 -8.25
N LEU A 431 -29.30 -8.39 -7.61
CA LEU A 431 -29.88 -7.50 -6.59
C LEU A 431 -29.86 -6.03 -7.00
#